data_55f968c99552fa8aaf55ee9f1a7b1969
#
_entry.id   55f968c99552fa8aaf55ee9f1a7b1969
#
_cell.length_a   1.000
_cell.length_b   1.000
_cell.length_c   1.000
_cell.angle_alpha   90.00
_cell.angle_beta   90.00
_cell.angle_gamma   90.00
#
_symmetry.space_group_name_H-M   'P 1'
#
loop_
_entity.id
_entity.type
_entity.pdbx_description
1 polymer ?
#
loop_
_entity_poly.entity_id
_entity_poly.type
_entity_poly.pdbx_seq_one_letter_code
_entity_poly.pdbx_strand_id
1 'polypeptide(L)'
;MIAALLLAAAAASAVDAERAFARDAQKIGMWSAFRKYADRDAVMFTPQAVWARDFLRDRKDPPKSISWRPAQSYVSCDARTAINTGPWFTPDGKLAGYFTTVWQRSGGSWHWVYDGGGPNKVAPAAGPPKVYRASCARRAPGAPIIPPPPLTKSQARTTPEDNGRGEAADGTLGWDWKVGKKGDRHFRVYQWNGSRYTLVLNNLVPAP
;
A
#
# COMPACT_ATOMS: atom_id res chain seq x y z
N MET A 1 12.37 -46.45 -2.57
CA MET A 1 11.41 -45.39 -2.97
C MET A 1 11.69 -44.19 -2.09
N ILE A 2 12.32 -43.13 -2.64
CA ILE A 2 12.63 -41.90 -1.91
C ILE A 2 11.45 -40.96 -2.14
N ALA A 3 10.65 -40.74 -1.11
CA ALA A 3 9.57 -39.74 -1.14
C ALA A 3 10.21 -38.35 -1.12
N ALA A 4 10.20 -37.66 -2.25
CA ALA A 4 10.57 -36.27 -2.32
C ALA A 4 9.49 -35.44 -1.61
N LEU A 5 9.78 -34.92 -0.39
CA LEU A 5 9.00 -33.90 0.25
C LEU A 5 9.11 -32.60 -0.59
N LEU A 6 8.10 -32.34 -1.39
CA LEU A 6 7.89 -31.01 -1.96
C LEU A 6 7.53 -30.04 -0.81
N LEU A 7 8.53 -29.35 -0.26
CA LEU A 7 8.26 -28.16 0.54
C LEU A 7 7.61 -27.13 -0.39
N ALA A 8 6.29 -26.99 -0.29
CA ALA A 8 5.62 -25.86 -0.90
C ALA A 8 6.20 -24.59 -0.30
N ALA A 9 6.95 -23.83 -1.09
CA ALA A 9 7.43 -22.52 -0.67
C ALA A 9 6.22 -21.68 -0.25
N ALA A 10 6.18 -21.27 1.01
CA ALA A 10 5.11 -20.41 1.50
C ALA A 10 5.02 -19.18 0.58
N ALA A 11 3.84 -18.92 0.06
CA ALA A 11 3.65 -17.78 -0.84
C ALA A 11 4.09 -16.48 -0.14
N ALA A 12 4.96 -15.71 -0.79
CA ALA A 12 5.50 -14.47 -0.22
C ALA A 12 4.37 -13.57 0.31
N SER A 13 4.54 -13.01 1.49
CA SER A 13 3.59 -12.08 2.10
C SER A 13 3.72 -10.69 1.49
N ALA A 14 2.74 -9.80 1.74
CA ALA A 14 2.86 -8.39 1.35
C ALA A 14 4.04 -7.68 2.05
N VAL A 15 4.41 -8.11 3.25
CA VAL A 15 5.62 -7.63 3.94
C VAL A 15 6.88 -8.04 3.18
N ASP A 16 6.92 -9.24 2.63
CA ASP A 16 8.05 -9.70 1.82
C ASP A 16 8.11 -8.97 0.47
N ALA A 17 6.95 -8.68 -0.13
CA ALA A 17 6.84 -7.86 -1.33
C ALA A 17 7.37 -6.44 -1.08
N GLU A 18 6.99 -5.81 0.03
CA GLU A 18 7.48 -4.49 0.45
C GLU A 18 9.00 -4.47 0.62
N ARG A 19 9.53 -5.48 1.30
CA ARG A 19 10.98 -5.64 1.49
C ARG A 19 11.72 -5.86 0.17
N ALA A 20 11.13 -6.63 -0.75
CA ALA A 20 11.70 -6.85 -2.09
C ALA A 20 11.70 -5.54 -2.88
N PHE A 21 10.60 -4.79 -2.84
CA PHE A 21 10.48 -3.48 -3.46
C PHE A 21 11.54 -2.49 -2.94
N ALA A 22 11.70 -2.39 -1.61
CA ALA A 22 12.72 -1.55 -0.98
C ALA A 22 14.16 -1.94 -1.38
N ARG A 23 14.45 -3.25 -1.46
CA ARG A 23 15.76 -3.74 -1.94
C ARG A 23 16.00 -3.43 -3.42
N ASP A 24 14.98 -3.63 -4.24
CA ASP A 24 15.09 -3.36 -5.68
C ASP A 24 15.29 -1.87 -5.95
N ALA A 25 14.67 -0.97 -5.18
CA ALA A 25 14.91 0.45 -5.29
C ALA A 25 16.39 0.83 -5.08
N GLN A 26 17.11 0.11 -4.22
CA GLN A 26 18.56 0.30 -4.04
C GLN A 26 19.38 -0.35 -5.17
N LYS A 27 18.87 -1.44 -5.76
CA LYS A 27 19.64 -2.27 -6.70
C LYS A 27 19.48 -1.84 -8.16
N ILE A 28 18.25 -1.53 -8.58
CA ILE A 28 17.92 -1.24 -9.99
C ILE A 28 17.47 0.22 -10.20
N GLY A 29 17.40 1.02 -9.12
CA GLY A 29 16.95 2.40 -9.13
C GLY A 29 15.56 2.59 -8.56
N MET A 30 15.32 3.77 -7.99
CA MET A 30 14.09 4.10 -7.28
C MET A 30 12.85 3.99 -8.19
N TRP A 31 12.83 4.77 -9.27
CA TRP A 31 11.67 4.81 -10.17
C TRP A 31 11.52 3.53 -10.98
N SER A 32 12.63 2.85 -11.29
CA SER A 32 12.62 1.52 -11.91
C SER A 32 11.95 0.48 -11.04
N ALA A 33 12.23 0.49 -9.73
CA ALA A 33 11.54 -0.39 -8.79
C ALA A 33 10.05 0.00 -8.64
N PHE A 34 9.74 1.30 -8.54
CA PHE A 34 8.35 1.76 -8.48
C PHE A 34 7.56 1.27 -9.69
N ARG A 35 8.08 1.40 -10.92
CA ARG A 35 7.46 0.86 -12.14
C ARG A 35 7.25 -0.65 -12.11
N LYS A 36 8.25 -1.38 -11.61
CA LYS A 36 8.22 -2.85 -11.55
C LYS A 36 7.08 -3.38 -10.69
N TYR A 37 6.84 -2.74 -9.55
CA TYR A 37 5.86 -3.22 -8.57
C TYR A 37 4.49 -2.55 -8.71
N ALA A 38 4.34 -1.48 -9.48
CA ALA A 38 3.07 -0.80 -9.68
C ALA A 38 2.05 -1.69 -10.42
N ASP A 39 0.83 -1.73 -9.93
CA ASP A 39 -0.32 -2.18 -10.71
C ASP A 39 -0.53 -1.26 -11.92
N ARG A 40 -1.26 -1.75 -12.91
CA ARG A 40 -1.62 -0.97 -14.12
C ARG A 40 -2.27 0.37 -13.77
N ASP A 41 -3.11 0.37 -12.78
CA ASP A 41 -3.95 1.48 -12.38
C ASP A 41 -3.57 2.04 -11.00
N ALA A 42 -2.33 1.87 -10.61
CA ALA A 42 -1.81 2.37 -9.35
C ALA A 42 -1.81 3.90 -9.28
N VAL A 43 -2.10 4.43 -8.10
CA VAL A 43 -2.12 5.86 -7.81
C VAL A 43 -0.98 6.23 -6.87
N MET A 44 -0.32 7.34 -7.16
CA MET A 44 0.64 8.00 -6.27
C MET A 44 0.39 9.53 -6.24
N PHE A 45 1.18 10.30 -5.49
CA PHE A 45 0.86 11.71 -5.20
C PHE A 45 2.06 12.65 -5.39
N THR A 46 1.80 13.85 -6.04
CA THR A 46 2.85 14.82 -6.43
C THR A 46 2.43 16.30 -6.44
N PRO A 47 1.82 16.93 -5.46
CA PRO A 47 1.06 16.44 -4.32
C PRO A 47 -0.31 15.86 -4.68
N GLN A 48 -0.87 16.26 -5.83
CA GLN A 48 -2.15 15.74 -6.33
C GLN A 48 -2.01 14.30 -6.80
N ALA A 49 -3.13 13.60 -6.87
CA ALA A 49 -3.16 12.22 -7.34
C ALA A 49 -2.73 12.12 -8.81
N VAL A 50 -1.86 11.16 -9.12
CA VAL A 50 -1.40 10.85 -10.47
C VAL A 50 -1.44 9.35 -10.72
N TRP A 51 -1.67 8.95 -11.98
CA TRP A 51 -1.47 7.56 -12.38
C TRP A 51 0.01 7.24 -12.34
N ALA A 52 0.38 6.26 -11.53
CA ALA A 52 1.78 5.93 -11.29
C ALA A 52 2.53 5.60 -12.57
N ARG A 53 1.94 4.82 -13.47
CA ARG A 53 2.57 4.44 -14.74
C ARG A 53 2.83 5.64 -15.65
N ASP A 54 1.91 6.61 -15.69
CA ASP A 54 2.10 7.81 -16.51
C ASP A 54 3.15 8.72 -15.92
N PHE A 55 3.09 8.94 -14.60
CA PHE A 55 4.06 9.76 -13.90
C PHE A 55 5.48 9.18 -13.96
N LEU A 56 5.61 7.86 -13.90
CA LEU A 56 6.90 7.16 -13.86
C LEU A 56 7.46 6.85 -15.25
N ARG A 57 6.68 6.95 -16.33
CA ARG A 57 7.03 6.46 -17.68
C ARG A 57 8.45 6.81 -18.11
N ASP A 58 8.79 8.08 -18.07
CA ASP A 58 10.06 8.60 -18.56
C ASP A 58 10.97 9.13 -17.44
N ARG A 59 10.63 8.86 -16.17
CA ARG A 59 11.43 9.31 -15.04
C ARG A 59 12.74 8.53 -14.95
N LYS A 60 13.84 9.25 -14.98
CA LYS A 60 15.18 8.71 -14.71
C LYS A 60 15.37 8.50 -13.22
N ASP A 61 16.01 7.41 -12.87
CA ASP A 61 16.34 7.12 -11.48
C ASP A 61 17.30 8.19 -10.92
N PRO A 62 17.08 8.64 -9.66
CA PRO A 62 18.04 9.49 -8.99
C PRO A 62 19.33 8.72 -8.72
N PRO A 63 20.47 9.41 -8.55
CA PRO A 63 21.75 8.75 -8.27
C PRO A 63 21.75 7.85 -7.03
N LYS A 64 20.89 8.16 -6.06
CA LYS A 64 20.69 7.36 -4.83
C LYS A 64 19.20 7.29 -4.53
N SER A 65 18.73 6.10 -4.15
CA SER A 65 17.36 5.88 -3.72
C SER A 65 17.16 6.26 -2.24
N ILE A 66 15.95 6.67 -1.91
CA ILE A 66 15.46 6.62 -0.53
C ILE A 66 15.41 5.15 -0.06
N SER A 67 15.41 4.93 1.23
CA SER A 67 15.19 3.60 1.81
C SER A 67 13.97 3.60 2.72
N TRP A 68 13.32 2.43 2.88
CA TRP A 68 12.17 2.27 3.77
C TRP A 68 12.09 0.84 4.27
N ARG A 69 11.29 0.65 5.31
CA ARG A 69 11.00 -0.68 5.85
C ARG A 69 9.59 -0.75 6.42
N PRO A 70 8.85 -1.84 6.22
CA PRO A 70 7.54 -2.02 6.83
C PRO A 70 7.67 -2.14 8.36
N ALA A 71 6.81 -1.43 9.10
CA ALA A 71 6.68 -1.51 10.54
C ALA A 71 5.33 -2.09 10.97
N GLN A 72 4.30 -1.89 10.17
CA GLN A 72 2.96 -2.45 10.36
C GLN A 72 2.40 -2.94 9.04
N SER A 73 1.56 -3.98 9.11
CA SER A 73 0.85 -4.55 7.96
C SER A 73 -0.57 -4.92 8.39
N TYR A 74 -1.56 -4.35 7.73
CA TYR A 74 -2.98 -4.67 7.90
C TYR A 74 -3.40 -5.58 6.74
N VAL A 75 -3.83 -6.80 7.04
CA VAL A 75 -4.00 -7.86 6.05
C VAL A 75 -5.45 -8.32 6.02
N SER A 76 -6.04 -8.50 4.83
CA SER A 76 -7.36 -9.11 4.65
C SER A 76 -7.39 -10.57 5.14
N CYS A 77 -8.58 -11.09 5.41
CA CYS A 77 -8.73 -12.48 5.86
C CYS A 77 -8.13 -13.47 4.85
N ASP A 78 -8.39 -13.29 3.56
CA ASP A 78 -7.90 -14.12 2.47
C ASP A 78 -6.40 -13.94 2.17
N ALA A 79 -5.74 -12.99 2.86
CA ALA A 79 -4.33 -12.63 2.68
C ALA A 79 -3.94 -12.22 1.24
N ARG A 80 -4.89 -11.68 0.45
CA ARG A 80 -4.66 -11.22 -0.93
C ARG A 80 -4.57 -9.70 -1.05
N THR A 81 -4.93 -8.98 0.01
CA THR A 81 -4.79 -7.53 0.12
C THR A 81 -4.12 -7.18 1.43
N ALA A 82 -3.18 -6.27 1.41
CA ALA A 82 -2.53 -5.77 2.61
C ALA A 82 -2.15 -4.29 2.46
N ILE A 83 -2.11 -3.59 3.59
CA ILE A 83 -1.66 -2.21 3.66
C ILE A 83 -0.46 -2.18 4.60
N ASN A 84 0.70 -1.87 4.04
CA ASN A 84 1.94 -1.72 4.76
C ASN A 84 2.21 -0.26 5.05
N THR A 85 2.74 0.02 6.23
CA THR A 85 3.22 1.36 6.58
C THR A 85 4.49 1.27 7.43
N GLY A 86 5.31 2.29 7.37
CA GLY A 86 6.56 2.34 8.12
C GLY A 86 7.39 3.59 7.81
N PRO A 87 8.58 3.70 8.38
CA PRO A 87 9.47 4.83 8.15
C PRO A 87 10.11 4.75 6.77
N TRP A 88 10.37 5.93 6.20
CA TRP A 88 11.29 6.07 5.09
C TRP A 88 12.42 7.06 5.44
N PHE A 89 13.54 6.89 4.78
CA PHE A 89 14.78 7.58 5.07
C PHE A 89 15.36 8.19 3.79
N THR A 90 15.97 9.34 3.93
CA THR A 90 16.76 9.98 2.86
C THR A 90 17.96 9.12 2.48
N PRO A 91 18.61 9.37 1.33
CA PRO A 91 19.82 8.63 0.91
C PRO A 91 20.99 8.70 1.91
N ASP A 92 21.05 9.71 2.77
CA ASP A 92 22.02 9.85 3.85
C ASP A 92 21.57 9.19 5.17
N GLY A 93 20.46 8.44 5.15
CA GLY A 93 19.98 7.63 6.27
C GLY A 93 19.17 8.38 7.32
N LYS A 94 18.84 9.66 7.10
CA LYS A 94 18.01 10.42 8.04
C LYS A 94 16.54 10.04 7.89
N LEU A 95 15.85 9.87 9.03
CA LEU A 95 14.40 9.66 9.04
C LEU A 95 13.70 10.87 8.41
N ALA A 96 12.99 10.65 7.32
CA ALA A 96 12.32 11.69 6.56
C ALA A 96 10.81 11.70 6.74
N GLY A 97 10.20 10.54 7.03
CA GLY A 97 8.77 10.45 7.23
C GLY A 97 8.27 9.01 7.32
N TYR A 98 7.02 8.80 6.98
CA TYR A 98 6.41 7.47 6.86
C TYR A 98 5.87 7.26 5.44
N PHE A 99 5.80 6.00 5.03
CA PHE A 99 5.11 5.57 3.81
C PHE A 99 3.86 4.77 4.15
N THR A 100 2.97 4.66 3.18
CA THR A 100 1.84 3.73 3.18
C THR A 100 1.65 3.20 1.77
N THR A 101 1.68 1.88 1.63
CA THR A 101 1.51 1.18 0.36
C THR A 101 0.39 0.17 0.47
N VAL A 102 -0.58 0.21 -0.44
CA VAL A 102 -1.62 -0.81 -0.56
C VAL A 102 -1.18 -1.83 -1.59
N TRP A 103 -1.10 -3.08 -1.18
CA TRP A 103 -0.71 -4.23 -1.97
C TRP A 103 -1.91 -5.11 -2.28
N GLN A 104 -2.03 -5.52 -3.54
CA GLN A 104 -2.98 -6.54 -3.97
C GLN A 104 -2.25 -7.67 -4.70
N ARG A 105 -2.70 -8.90 -4.46
CA ARG A 105 -2.14 -10.10 -5.07
C ARG A 105 -3.00 -10.54 -6.25
N SER A 106 -2.42 -10.52 -7.44
CA SER A 106 -3.04 -10.97 -8.68
C SER A 106 -2.07 -11.84 -9.47
N GLY A 107 -2.55 -12.92 -10.08
CA GLY A 107 -1.70 -13.83 -10.87
C GLY A 107 -0.53 -14.44 -10.08
N GLY A 108 -0.64 -14.56 -8.76
CA GLY A 108 0.43 -15.05 -7.89
C GLY A 108 1.45 -14.00 -7.44
N SER A 109 1.44 -12.81 -8.01
CA SER A 109 2.36 -11.72 -7.72
C SER A 109 1.69 -10.58 -6.94
N TRP A 110 2.48 -9.86 -6.15
CA TRP A 110 2.06 -8.66 -5.45
C TRP A 110 2.34 -7.42 -6.26
N HIS A 111 1.32 -6.57 -6.43
CA HIS A 111 1.45 -5.25 -7.04
C HIS A 111 0.84 -4.21 -6.12
N TRP A 112 1.48 -3.05 -6.03
CA TRP A 112 0.90 -1.96 -5.27
C TRP A 112 -0.09 -1.16 -6.13
N VAL A 113 -1.21 -0.78 -5.52
CA VAL A 113 -2.31 -0.01 -6.15
C VAL A 113 -2.40 1.42 -5.62
N TYR A 114 -1.79 1.68 -4.50
CA TYR A 114 -1.67 3.00 -3.86
C TYR A 114 -0.29 3.08 -3.22
N ASP A 115 0.42 4.16 -3.46
CA ASP A 115 1.64 4.50 -2.76
C ASP A 115 1.62 5.97 -2.35
N GLY A 116 1.86 6.22 -1.08
CA GLY A 116 1.88 7.55 -0.51
C GLY A 116 2.63 7.59 0.80
N GLY A 117 3.00 8.78 1.21
CA GLY A 117 3.71 9.00 2.45
C GLY A 117 3.55 10.43 2.92
N GLY A 118 4.10 10.72 4.08
CA GLY A 118 4.08 12.05 4.68
C GLY A 118 5.32 12.31 5.51
N PRO A 119 5.53 13.57 5.90
CA PRO A 119 6.73 13.99 6.63
C PRO A 119 6.66 13.66 8.13
N ASN A 120 5.67 12.87 8.56
CA ASN A 120 5.48 12.56 9.97
C ASN A 120 6.62 11.66 10.48
N LYS A 121 7.45 12.19 11.34
CA LYS A 121 8.66 11.52 11.85
C LYS A 121 8.37 10.74 13.14
N VAL A 122 7.37 9.87 13.11
CA VAL A 122 7.16 8.94 14.24
C VAL A 122 8.20 7.85 14.13
N ALA A 123 9.11 7.79 15.10
CA ALA A 123 10.08 6.70 15.16
C ALA A 123 9.32 5.37 15.36
N PRO A 124 9.42 4.43 14.43
CA PRO A 124 8.76 3.15 14.59
C PRO A 124 9.46 2.34 15.68
N ALA A 125 8.70 1.49 16.35
CA ALA A 125 9.28 0.52 17.26
C ALA A 125 10.35 -0.33 16.55
N ALA A 126 11.43 -0.62 17.22
CA ALA A 126 12.41 -1.58 16.73
C ALA A 126 11.78 -2.98 16.67
N GLY A 127 12.21 -3.80 15.70
CA GLY A 127 11.78 -5.19 15.60
C GLY A 127 11.07 -5.55 14.29
N PRO A 128 10.54 -6.77 14.20
CA PRO A 128 9.80 -7.21 13.02
C PRO A 128 8.48 -6.43 12.88
N PRO A 129 7.95 -6.32 11.64
CA PRO A 129 6.67 -5.64 11.42
C PRO A 129 5.54 -6.32 12.19
N LYS A 130 4.68 -5.51 12.83
CA LYS A 130 3.45 -6.02 13.43
C LYS A 130 2.42 -6.29 12.34
N VAL A 131 1.90 -7.51 12.30
CA VAL A 131 0.89 -7.93 11.32
C VAL A 131 -0.47 -8.04 12.01
N TYR A 132 -1.44 -7.29 11.51
CA TYR A 132 -2.82 -7.26 11.98
C TYR A 132 -3.71 -7.89 10.88
N ARG A 133 -4.27 -9.05 11.16
CA ARG A 133 -5.15 -9.75 10.22
C ARG A 133 -6.62 -9.47 10.53
N ALA A 134 -7.39 -9.19 9.48
CA ALA A 134 -8.84 -9.10 9.56
C ALA A 134 -9.45 -10.43 10.02
N SER A 135 -10.56 -10.36 10.72
CA SER A 135 -11.33 -11.55 11.10
C SER A 135 -11.89 -12.23 9.85
N CYS A 136 -11.85 -13.56 9.83
CA CYS A 136 -12.50 -14.39 8.82
C CYS A 136 -13.95 -14.74 9.19
N ALA A 137 -14.47 -14.24 10.29
CA ALA A 137 -15.86 -14.41 10.66
C ALA A 137 -16.79 -13.82 9.60
N ARG A 138 -17.81 -14.58 9.21
CA ARG A 138 -18.76 -14.19 8.17
C ARG A 138 -19.46 -12.89 8.54
N ARG A 139 -19.51 -11.95 7.61
CA ARG A 139 -20.30 -10.72 7.78
C ARG A 139 -21.77 -11.05 7.73
N ALA A 140 -22.57 -10.43 8.61
CA ALA A 140 -24.02 -10.47 8.49
C ALA A 140 -24.47 -9.82 7.17
N PRO A 141 -25.50 -10.35 6.50
CA PRO A 141 -26.11 -9.69 5.36
C PRO A 141 -26.49 -8.25 5.71
N GLY A 142 -26.11 -7.28 4.88
CA GLY A 142 -26.42 -5.86 5.12
C GLY A 142 -25.49 -5.14 6.09
N ALA A 143 -24.45 -5.79 6.61
CA ALA A 143 -23.42 -5.06 7.38
C ALA A 143 -22.83 -3.93 6.52
N PRO A 144 -22.84 -2.67 7.02
CA PRO A 144 -22.41 -1.54 6.23
C PRO A 144 -20.97 -1.71 5.80
N ILE A 145 -20.74 -1.69 4.51
CA ILE A 145 -19.41 -1.50 3.94
C ILE A 145 -19.08 -0.04 4.16
N ILE A 146 -18.10 0.24 4.98
CA ILE A 146 -17.62 1.60 5.15
C ILE A 146 -16.54 1.81 4.10
N PRO A 147 -16.53 2.90 3.44
CA PRO A 147 -17.49 3.91 2.98
C PRO A 147 -17.84 3.77 1.48
N PRO A 148 -18.38 4.81 0.85
CA PRO A 148 -19.04 4.78 -0.46
C PRO A 148 -18.20 4.23 -1.64
N PRO A 149 -18.82 3.93 -2.80
CA PRO A 149 -18.33 3.05 -3.85
C PRO A 149 -16.95 3.38 -4.47
N PRO A 150 -16.25 2.39 -5.02
CA PRO A 150 -14.96 2.59 -5.64
C PRO A 150 -15.06 3.60 -6.76
N LEU A 151 -13.98 4.34 -6.97
CA LEU A 151 -13.79 5.05 -8.21
C LEU A 151 -13.87 4.02 -9.34
N THR A 152 -14.95 4.06 -10.10
CA THR A 152 -14.96 3.41 -11.41
C THR A 152 -13.95 4.16 -12.26
N LYS A 153 -12.85 3.50 -12.58
CA LYS A 153 -11.87 4.05 -13.51
C LYS A 153 -12.58 4.27 -14.85
N SER A 154 -12.90 5.51 -15.14
CA SER A 154 -13.12 5.89 -16.50
C SER A 154 -11.77 5.80 -17.20
N GLN A 155 -11.59 4.85 -18.09
CA GLN A 155 -10.38 4.74 -18.95
C GLN A 155 -10.10 6.02 -19.76
N ALA A 156 -11.00 6.97 -19.73
CA ALA A 156 -10.94 8.25 -20.44
C ALA A 156 -10.30 9.38 -19.60
N ARG A 157 -9.96 9.18 -18.32
CA ARG A 157 -9.37 10.24 -17.50
C ARG A 157 -7.87 10.21 -17.55
N THR A 158 -7.26 11.34 -17.88
CA THR A 158 -5.81 11.54 -17.88
C THR A 158 -5.22 11.61 -16.47
N THR A 159 -6.04 11.93 -15.46
CA THR A 159 -5.64 12.00 -14.04
C THR A 159 -6.67 11.29 -13.16
N PRO A 160 -6.25 10.69 -12.01
CA PRO A 160 -7.18 10.21 -10.98
C PRO A 160 -8.02 11.37 -10.43
N GLU A 161 -9.15 11.05 -9.82
CA GLU A 161 -9.88 12.02 -9.01
C GLU A 161 -9.12 12.34 -7.72
N ASP A 162 -9.44 13.48 -7.07
CA ASP A 162 -8.84 13.87 -5.79
C ASP A 162 -9.33 13.04 -4.59
N ASN A 163 -10.00 11.96 -4.85
CA ASN A 163 -10.42 10.98 -3.86
C ASN A 163 -10.52 9.60 -4.48
N GLY A 164 -10.36 8.59 -3.65
CA GLY A 164 -10.47 7.22 -4.07
C GLY A 164 -10.63 6.27 -2.92
N ARG A 165 -10.92 5.03 -3.25
CA ARG A 165 -11.03 3.94 -2.29
C ARG A 165 -10.83 2.60 -2.97
N GLY A 166 -10.66 1.60 -2.15
CA GLY A 166 -10.67 0.21 -2.56
C GLY A 166 -11.00 -0.71 -1.39
N GLU A 167 -11.19 -1.97 -1.72
CA GLU A 167 -11.42 -3.02 -0.73
C GLU A 167 -10.78 -4.33 -1.18
N ALA A 168 -10.50 -5.20 -0.21
CA ALA A 168 -10.11 -6.57 -0.47
C ALA A 168 -11.28 -7.34 -1.12
N ALA A 169 -10.96 -8.34 -1.94
CA ALA A 169 -11.98 -9.14 -2.63
C ALA A 169 -12.93 -9.86 -1.65
N ASP A 170 -12.44 -10.23 -0.48
CA ASP A 170 -13.24 -10.81 0.61
C ASP A 170 -14.00 -9.77 1.45
N GLY A 171 -13.81 -8.47 1.14
CA GLY A 171 -14.45 -7.35 1.81
C GLY A 171 -14.03 -7.13 3.27
N THR A 172 -12.99 -7.78 3.78
CA THR A 172 -12.60 -7.69 5.20
C THR A 172 -11.63 -6.55 5.50
N LEU A 173 -11.07 -5.92 4.46
CA LEU A 173 -10.16 -4.79 4.53
C LEU A 173 -10.56 -3.76 3.48
N GLY A 174 -10.74 -2.52 3.88
CA GLY A 174 -11.05 -1.42 2.98
C GLY A 174 -10.20 -0.19 3.28
N TRP A 175 -10.02 0.67 2.29
CA TRP A 175 -9.31 1.94 2.44
C TRP A 175 -9.94 3.03 1.60
N ASP A 176 -9.75 4.26 2.01
CA ASP A 176 -10.07 5.43 1.21
C ASP A 176 -8.97 6.50 1.34
N TRP A 177 -8.97 7.42 0.38
CA TRP A 177 -8.11 8.59 0.41
C TRP A 177 -8.81 9.80 -0.21
N LYS A 178 -8.40 10.98 0.24
CA LYS A 178 -8.85 12.26 -0.31
C LYS A 178 -7.68 13.24 -0.32
N VAL A 179 -7.54 13.98 -1.42
CA VAL A 179 -6.57 15.08 -1.55
C VAL A 179 -7.33 16.40 -1.52
N GLY A 180 -6.88 17.33 -0.69
CA GLY A 180 -7.39 18.69 -0.65
C GLY A 180 -6.78 19.55 -1.76
N LYS A 181 -7.40 20.71 -2.01
CA LYS A 181 -6.95 21.64 -3.05
C LYS A 181 -5.52 22.13 -2.86
N LYS A 182 -5.01 22.13 -1.63
CA LYS A 182 -3.64 22.52 -1.29
C LYS A 182 -2.63 21.37 -1.31
N GLY A 183 -3.08 20.15 -1.64
CA GLY A 183 -2.24 18.95 -1.65
C GLY A 183 -2.17 18.22 -0.30
N ASP A 184 -2.89 18.68 0.71
CA ASP A 184 -3.12 17.92 1.93
C ASP A 184 -3.84 16.62 1.62
N ARG A 185 -3.51 15.54 2.32
CA ARG A 185 -4.09 14.23 2.03
C ARG A 185 -4.53 13.50 3.29
N HIS A 186 -5.68 12.87 3.21
CA HIS A 186 -6.20 11.99 4.22
C HIS A 186 -6.27 10.57 3.65
N PHE A 187 -5.72 9.59 4.36
CA PHE A 187 -5.78 8.16 4.04
C PHE A 187 -6.26 7.39 5.24
N ARG A 188 -7.26 6.52 5.06
CA ARG A 188 -7.88 5.73 6.13
C ARG A 188 -7.95 4.25 5.76
N VAL A 189 -7.83 3.39 6.76
CA VAL A 189 -7.96 1.94 6.61
C VAL A 189 -8.97 1.41 7.62
N TYR A 190 -9.86 0.59 7.13
CA TYR A 190 -10.89 -0.08 7.91
C TYR A 190 -10.71 -1.60 7.83
N GLN A 191 -10.75 -2.27 8.97
CA GLN A 191 -10.56 -3.71 9.06
C GLN A 191 -11.73 -4.36 9.78
N TRP A 192 -12.21 -5.47 9.24
CA TRP A 192 -13.27 -6.28 9.85
C TRP A 192 -12.73 -7.01 11.08
N ASN A 193 -13.35 -6.82 12.25
CA ASN A 193 -12.92 -7.44 13.51
C ASN A 193 -13.75 -8.67 13.90
N GLY A 194 -14.71 -9.08 13.06
CA GLY A 194 -15.63 -10.19 13.30
C GLY A 194 -17.05 -9.73 13.65
N SER A 195 -17.24 -8.46 14.01
CA SER A 195 -18.56 -7.88 14.33
C SER A 195 -18.83 -6.55 13.62
N ARG A 196 -17.79 -5.75 13.41
CA ARG A 196 -17.88 -4.44 12.75
C ARG A 196 -16.55 -4.08 12.09
N TYR A 197 -16.57 -3.07 11.20
CA TYR A 197 -15.35 -2.42 10.72
C TYR A 197 -14.79 -1.48 11.79
N THR A 198 -13.48 -1.56 11.96
CA THR A 198 -12.73 -0.69 12.87
C THR A 198 -11.74 0.14 12.04
N LEU A 199 -11.69 1.43 12.28
CA LEU A 199 -10.66 2.31 11.73
C LEU A 199 -9.32 1.93 12.38
N VAL A 200 -8.40 1.35 11.61
CA VAL A 200 -7.12 0.83 12.10
C VAL A 200 -5.92 1.67 11.70
N LEU A 201 -6.08 2.51 10.68
CA LEU A 201 -5.07 3.49 10.26
C LEU A 201 -5.78 4.77 9.81
N ASN A 202 -5.24 5.91 10.25
CA ASN A 202 -5.76 7.23 9.94
C ASN A 202 -4.58 8.19 9.75
N ASN A 203 -4.18 8.40 8.50
CA ASN A 203 -3.04 9.22 8.14
C ASN A 203 -3.49 10.57 7.58
N LEU A 204 -3.03 11.65 8.22
CA LEU A 204 -3.17 13.01 7.73
C LEU A 204 -1.82 13.50 7.25
N VAL A 205 -1.70 13.78 5.97
CA VAL A 205 -0.52 14.36 5.35
C VAL A 205 -0.79 15.84 5.14
N PRO A 206 -0.03 16.75 5.76
CA PRO A 206 -0.20 18.18 5.53
C PRO A 206 0.08 18.55 4.08
N ALA A 207 -0.41 19.70 3.66
CA ALA A 207 0.02 20.33 2.41
C ALA A 207 1.54 20.56 2.42
N PRO A 208 2.19 20.49 1.26
CA PRO A 208 3.62 20.72 1.11
C PRO A 208 4.06 22.12 1.58
#